data_f45b1631dc912e76d17a149bd21b4be7
#
_entry.id   f45b1631dc912e76d17a149bd21b4be7
#
_cell.length_a   1.000
_cell.length_b   1.000
_cell.length_c   1.000
_cell.angle_alpha   90.00
_cell.angle_beta   90.00
_cell.angle_gamma   90.00
#
_symmetry.space_group_name_H-M   'P 1'
#
loop_
_entity.id
_entity.type
_entity.pdbx_description
1 polymer ?
#
loop_
_entity_poly.entity_id
_entity_poly.type
_entity_poly.pdbx_seq_one_letter_code
_entity_poly.pdbx_strand_id
1 'polypeptide(L)'
;SDTARNVKEVQQYGQERVAEMLEQAAAELAERAVAHGIRRVVVAGGETSGAVTKRLGFSSYKIGASVAPGVPVMVPMENEALRLVLKSGNFGQEDFFVRVLEMTQTEDGK
;
A
#
# COMPACT_ATOMS: atom_id res chain seq x y z
N SER A 1 35.36 -14.97 9.20
CA SER A 1 35.21 -16.33 9.67
C SER A 1 33.83 -16.86 9.35
N ASP A 2 33.71 -18.17 9.32
CA ASP A 2 32.45 -18.84 9.00
C ASP A 2 31.36 -18.54 10.02
N THR A 3 31.74 -18.35 11.29
CA THR A 3 30.80 -18.02 12.35
C THR A 3 30.15 -16.67 12.13
N ALA A 4 30.96 -15.65 11.77
CA ALA A 4 30.43 -14.32 11.50
C ALA A 4 29.51 -14.30 10.29
N ARG A 5 29.85 -15.05 9.24
CA ARG A 5 29.02 -15.19 8.05
C ARG A 5 27.69 -15.85 8.41
N ASN A 6 27.71 -16.91 9.21
CA ASN A 6 26.48 -17.62 9.59
C ASN A 6 25.57 -16.74 10.42
N VAL A 7 26.11 -15.91 11.31
CA VAL A 7 25.31 -14.97 12.09
C VAL A 7 24.63 -13.95 11.16
N LYS A 8 25.38 -13.40 10.17
CA LYS A 8 24.79 -12.46 9.22
C LYS A 8 23.68 -13.10 8.40
N GLU A 9 23.86 -14.31 7.94
CA GLU A 9 22.84 -15.02 7.15
C GLU A 9 21.57 -15.26 7.97
N VAL A 10 21.72 -15.66 9.23
CA VAL A 10 20.59 -15.87 10.12
C VAL A 10 19.84 -14.56 10.39
N GLN A 11 20.57 -13.47 10.63
CA GLN A 11 19.97 -12.16 10.85
C GLN A 11 19.22 -11.67 9.62
N GLN A 12 19.79 -11.84 8.43
CA GLN A 12 19.16 -11.46 7.20
C GLN A 12 17.88 -12.26 6.95
N TYR A 13 17.93 -13.58 7.18
CA TYR A 13 16.75 -14.43 7.07
C TYR A 13 15.65 -13.99 8.03
N GLY A 14 16.02 -13.66 9.28
CA GLY A 14 15.06 -13.17 10.25
C GLY A 14 14.41 -11.85 9.83
N GLN A 15 15.21 -10.93 9.27
CA GLN A 15 14.70 -9.65 8.77
C GLN A 15 13.72 -9.85 7.61
N GLU A 16 14.05 -10.75 6.69
CA GLU A 16 13.19 -11.06 5.55
C GLU A 16 11.85 -11.68 6.00
N ARG A 17 11.90 -12.58 6.99
CA ARG A 17 10.69 -13.19 7.54
C ARG A 17 9.80 -12.14 8.20
N VAL A 18 10.37 -11.23 8.97
CA VAL A 18 9.62 -10.16 9.61
C VAL A 18 8.98 -9.25 8.56
N ALA A 19 9.73 -8.90 7.52
CA ALA A 19 9.21 -8.07 6.44
C ALA A 19 8.02 -8.75 5.75
N GLU A 20 8.13 -10.04 5.44
CA GLU A 20 7.02 -10.79 4.83
C GLU A 20 5.79 -10.81 5.74
N MET A 21 6.00 -11.02 7.03
CA MET A 21 4.89 -11.03 7.99
C MET A 21 4.20 -9.68 8.05
N LEU A 22 4.96 -8.58 8.04
CA LEU A 22 4.39 -7.24 8.04
C LEU A 22 3.62 -6.94 6.75
N GLU A 23 4.15 -7.39 5.61
CA GLU A 23 3.48 -7.22 4.32
C GLU A 23 2.14 -7.97 4.30
N GLN A 24 2.12 -9.20 4.80
CA GLN A 24 0.90 -9.99 4.84
C GLN A 24 -0.09 -9.42 5.84
N ALA A 25 0.38 -8.92 6.98
CA ALA A 25 -0.48 -8.26 7.95
C ALA A 25 -1.11 -6.99 7.37
N ALA A 26 -0.33 -6.20 6.64
CA ALA A 26 -0.85 -5.00 5.98
C ALA A 26 -1.89 -5.35 4.92
N ALA A 27 -1.65 -6.42 4.15
CA ALA A 27 -2.58 -6.89 3.13
C ALA A 27 -3.89 -7.36 3.74
N GLU A 28 -3.82 -8.12 4.83
CA GLU A 28 -5.00 -8.57 5.54
C GLU A 28 -5.79 -7.41 6.14
N LEU A 29 -5.09 -6.44 6.71
CA LEU A 29 -5.72 -5.25 7.27
C LEU A 29 -6.46 -4.45 6.19
N ALA A 30 -5.81 -4.27 5.04
CA ALA A 30 -6.43 -3.57 3.92
C ALA A 30 -7.68 -4.29 3.43
N GLU A 31 -7.62 -5.61 3.30
CA GLU A 31 -8.75 -6.42 2.88
C GLU A 31 -9.93 -6.26 3.84
N ARG A 32 -9.66 -6.34 5.13
CA ARG A 32 -10.70 -6.18 6.16
C ARG A 32 -11.27 -4.78 6.18
N ALA A 33 -10.42 -3.77 6.05
CA ALA A 33 -10.85 -2.39 6.03
C ALA A 33 -11.81 -2.12 4.85
N VAL A 34 -11.43 -2.59 3.67
CA VAL A 34 -12.27 -2.44 2.48
C VAL A 34 -13.59 -3.19 2.65
N ALA A 35 -13.57 -4.39 3.22
CA ALA A 35 -14.78 -5.17 3.47
C ALA A 35 -15.72 -4.47 4.45
N HIS A 36 -15.19 -3.64 5.34
CA HIS A 36 -15.98 -2.87 6.29
C HIS A 36 -16.34 -1.46 5.80
N GLY A 37 -16.11 -1.17 4.54
CA GLY A 37 -16.57 0.08 3.93
C GLY A 37 -15.59 1.24 3.97
N ILE A 38 -14.32 0.98 4.28
CA ILE A 38 -13.28 2.02 4.16
C ILE A 38 -13.15 2.41 2.69
N ARG A 39 -13.13 3.71 2.43
CA ARG A 39 -13.15 4.24 1.06
C ARG A 39 -11.80 4.76 0.58
N ARG A 40 -10.82 4.91 1.45
CA ARG A 40 -9.51 5.43 1.10
C ARG A 40 -8.44 4.56 1.72
N VAL A 41 -7.56 4.04 0.88
CA VAL A 41 -6.45 3.18 1.31
C VAL A 41 -5.19 3.73 0.69
N VAL A 42 -4.22 4.07 1.51
CA VAL A 42 -2.91 4.57 1.09
C VAL A 42 -1.86 3.61 1.59
N VAL A 43 -1.05 3.11 0.67
CA VAL A 43 -0.03 2.12 0.99
C VAL A 43 1.33 2.64 0.54
N ALA A 44 2.30 2.57 1.44
CA ALA A 44 3.68 2.93 1.16
C ALA A 44 4.55 1.68 1.06
N GLY A 45 5.51 1.71 0.15
CA GLY A 45 6.44 0.62 -0.07
C GLY A 45 6.01 -0.30 -1.19
N GLY A 46 6.96 -0.65 -2.07
CA GLY A 46 6.66 -1.43 -3.26
C GLY A 46 6.18 -2.84 -2.96
N GLU A 47 6.84 -3.53 -2.04
CA GLU A 47 6.48 -4.90 -1.70
C GLU A 47 5.15 -4.96 -0.95
N THR A 48 4.92 -4.03 -0.03
CA THR A 48 3.65 -3.93 0.69
C THR A 48 2.53 -3.60 -0.27
N SER A 49 2.75 -2.67 -1.19
CA SER A 49 1.76 -2.33 -2.22
C SER A 49 1.40 -3.54 -3.08
N GLY A 50 2.41 -4.33 -3.46
CA GLY A 50 2.19 -5.56 -4.20
C GLY A 50 1.34 -6.57 -3.44
N ALA A 51 1.64 -6.77 -2.16
CA ALA A 51 0.89 -7.68 -1.31
C ALA A 51 -0.56 -7.24 -1.14
N VAL A 52 -0.78 -5.94 -0.92
CA VAL A 52 -2.12 -5.38 -0.80
C VAL A 52 -2.92 -5.54 -2.08
N THR A 53 -2.31 -5.20 -3.22
CA THR A 53 -2.98 -5.30 -4.52
C THR A 53 -3.39 -6.74 -4.82
N LYS A 54 -2.48 -7.67 -4.56
CA LYS A 54 -2.75 -9.09 -4.77
C LYS A 54 -3.89 -9.58 -3.88
N ARG A 55 -3.90 -9.14 -2.62
CA ARG A 55 -4.92 -9.57 -1.66
C ARG A 55 -6.29 -9.01 -1.99
N LEU A 56 -6.36 -7.73 -2.41
CA LEU A 56 -7.62 -7.11 -2.79
C LEU A 56 -8.22 -7.74 -4.04
N GLY A 57 -7.38 -8.20 -4.96
CA GLY A 57 -7.80 -9.03 -6.09
C GLY A 57 -8.63 -8.33 -7.16
N PHE A 58 -8.63 -7.01 -7.23
CA PHE A 58 -9.36 -6.31 -8.28
C PHE A 58 -8.68 -6.49 -9.63
N SER A 59 -9.48 -6.68 -10.67
CA SER A 59 -8.98 -7.00 -12.03
C SER A 59 -8.51 -5.78 -12.78
N SER A 60 -9.16 -4.64 -12.59
CA SER A 60 -8.85 -3.44 -13.35
C SER A 60 -9.15 -2.19 -12.54
N TYR A 61 -8.44 -1.11 -12.89
CA TYR A 61 -8.53 0.16 -12.18
C TYR A 61 -8.66 1.31 -13.17
N LYS A 62 -9.50 2.26 -12.81
CA LYS A 62 -9.53 3.56 -13.47
C LYS A 62 -8.44 4.41 -12.81
N ILE A 63 -7.61 5.07 -13.62
CA ILE A 63 -6.52 5.90 -13.15
C ILE A 63 -6.98 7.35 -13.10
N GLY A 64 -6.90 7.94 -11.92
CA GLY A 64 -7.28 9.33 -11.70
C GLY A 64 -6.09 10.26 -11.62
N ALA A 65 -6.29 11.40 -10.97
CA ALA A 65 -5.26 12.42 -10.81
C ALA A 65 -4.09 11.91 -9.99
N SER A 66 -2.89 12.41 -10.30
CA SER A 66 -1.69 12.05 -9.56
C SER A 66 -1.55 12.91 -8.30
N VAL A 67 -1.27 12.27 -7.17
CA VAL A 67 -0.99 12.97 -5.91
C VAL A 67 0.49 13.37 -5.82
N ALA A 68 1.34 12.69 -6.60
CA ALA A 68 2.76 12.99 -6.76
C ALA A 68 3.17 12.39 -8.10
N PRO A 69 4.35 12.75 -8.65
CA PRO A 69 4.80 12.17 -9.91
C PRO A 69 4.80 10.63 -9.86
N GLY A 70 4.08 10.01 -10.77
CA GLY A 70 3.99 8.56 -10.85
C GLY A 70 3.12 7.89 -9.79
N VAL A 71 2.35 8.66 -9.02
CA VAL A 71 1.51 8.12 -7.96
C VAL A 71 0.06 8.56 -8.16
N PRO A 72 -0.68 7.89 -9.03
CA PRO A 72 -2.08 8.25 -9.28
C PRO A 72 -3.02 7.71 -8.20
N VAL A 73 -4.18 8.35 -8.09
CA VAL A 73 -5.31 7.77 -7.38
C VAL A 73 -5.91 6.71 -8.30
N MET A 74 -6.13 5.52 -7.80
CA MET A 74 -6.71 4.42 -8.57
C MET A 74 -8.07 4.04 -8.00
N VAL A 75 -9.01 3.77 -8.90
CA VAL A 75 -10.36 3.37 -8.52
C VAL A 75 -10.65 2.00 -9.14
N PRO A 76 -10.83 0.96 -8.33
CA PRO A 76 -11.16 -0.36 -8.88
C PRO A 76 -12.50 -0.31 -9.61
N MET A 77 -12.57 -0.95 -10.75
CA MET A 77 -13.83 -1.01 -11.49
C MET A 77 -14.89 -1.79 -10.73
N GLU A 78 -14.47 -2.75 -9.92
CA GLU A 78 -15.37 -3.58 -9.12
C GLU A 78 -15.81 -2.91 -7.81
N ASN A 79 -15.17 -1.79 -7.44
CA ASN A 79 -15.51 -1.06 -6.21
C ASN A 79 -15.25 0.43 -6.43
N GLU A 80 -16.18 1.09 -7.05
CA GLU A 80 -16.03 2.50 -7.45
C GLU A 80 -15.99 3.47 -6.27
N ALA A 81 -16.40 3.05 -5.09
CA ALA A 81 -16.32 3.89 -3.90
C ALA A 81 -14.91 3.95 -3.31
N LEU A 82 -14.05 3.00 -3.65
CA LEU A 82 -12.71 2.92 -3.11
C LEU A 82 -11.74 3.81 -3.87
N ARG A 83 -10.88 4.50 -3.14
CA ARG A 83 -9.73 5.24 -3.68
C ARG A 83 -8.48 4.59 -3.13
N LEU A 84 -7.63 4.10 -4.02
CA LEU A 84 -6.41 3.38 -3.66
C LEU A 84 -5.20 4.17 -4.16
N VAL A 85 -4.25 4.42 -3.28
CA VAL A 85 -3.00 5.10 -3.62
C VAL A 85 -1.85 4.22 -3.16
N LEU A 86 -1.02 3.84 -4.10
CA LEU A 86 0.14 3.00 -3.84
C LEU A 86 1.40 3.79 -4.17
N LYS A 87 2.30 3.90 -3.21
CA LYS A 87 3.56 4.60 -3.42
C LYS A 87 4.72 3.65 -3.12
N SER A 88 5.55 3.41 -4.13
CA SER A 88 6.80 2.68 -3.95
C SER A 88 7.89 3.65 -3.52
N GLY A 89 8.77 3.23 -2.61
CA GLY A 89 9.85 4.05 -2.10
C GLY A 89 9.43 4.98 -0.98
N ASN A 90 10.29 5.93 -0.64
CA ASN A 90 10.07 6.85 0.47
C ASN A 90 9.14 7.99 0.07
N PHE A 91 8.42 8.49 1.06
CA PHE A 91 7.67 9.72 0.91
C PHE A 91 8.65 10.88 0.98
N GLY A 92 8.86 11.55 -0.13
CA GLY A 92 9.80 12.66 -0.20
C GLY A 92 9.24 13.99 0.31
N GLN A 93 7.96 14.05 0.66
CA GLN A 93 7.29 15.29 1.04
C GLN A 93 6.45 15.07 2.29
N GLU A 94 6.57 16.00 3.24
CA GLU A 94 5.84 15.92 4.51
C GLU A 94 4.33 16.05 4.31
N ASP A 95 3.91 16.79 3.30
CA ASP A 95 2.50 17.04 3.03
C ASP A 95 1.85 15.96 2.16
N PHE A 96 2.56 14.87 1.88
CA PHE A 96 2.05 13.81 1.00
C PHE A 96 0.71 13.26 1.49
N PHE A 97 0.62 12.91 2.76
CA PHE A 97 -0.61 12.33 3.31
C PHE A 97 -1.77 13.32 3.28
N VAL A 98 -1.50 14.59 3.56
CA VAL A 98 -2.52 15.64 3.49
C VAL A 98 -3.04 15.77 2.07
N ARG A 99 -2.14 15.79 1.10
CA ARG A 99 -2.50 15.87 -0.31
C ARG A 99 -3.34 14.67 -0.75
N VAL A 100 -2.95 13.47 -0.34
CA VAL A 100 -3.71 12.25 -0.65
C VAL A 100 -5.11 12.34 -0.08
N LEU A 101 -5.25 12.76 1.17
CA LEU A 101 -6.55 12.88 1.80
C LEU A 101 -7.45 13.87 1.07
N GLU A 102 -6.90 15.00 0.66
CA GLU A 102 -7.64 16.01 -0.10
C GLU A 102 -8.09 15.48 -1.45
N MET A 103 -7.20 14.81 -2.17
CA MET A 103 -7.47 14.34 -3.53
C MET A 103 -8.33 13.07 -3.58
N THR A 104 -8.44 12.35 -2.47
CA THR A 104 -9.24 11.12 -2.43
C THR A 104 -10.59 11.29 -1.78
N GLN A 105 -10.95 12.51 -1.39
CA GLN A 105 -12.30 12.78 -0.92
C GLN A 105 -13.29 12.51 -2.05
N THR A 106 -14.34 11.78 -1.73
CA THR A 106 -15.45 11.59 -2.65
C THR A 106 -16.45 12.71 -2.44
N GLU A 107 -17.33 12.93 -3.39
CA GLU A 107 -18.39 13.95 -3.24
C GLU A 107 -19.24 13.66 -2.01
N ASP A 108 -19.47 12.40 -1.71
CA ASP A 108 -20.25 11.98 -0.55
C ASP A 108 -19.49 12.16 0.76
N GLY A 109 -18.17 12.30 0.71
CA GLY A 109 -17.32 12.45 1.87
C GLY A 109 -16.97 13.89 2.22
N LYS A 110 -17.65 14.82 1.68
CA LYS A 110 -17.43 16.26 1.95
C LYS A 110 -17.66 16.62 3.41
#